data_bc066bd70ca261bc86ea0eaf6672a093
#
_entry.id   bc066bd70ca261bc86ea0eaf6672a093
#
_cell.length_a   1.000
_cell.length_b   1.000
_cell.length_c   1.000
_cell.angle_alpha   90.00
_cell.angle_beta   90.00
_cell.angle_gamma   90.00
#
_symmetry.space_group_name_H-M   'P 1'
#
loop_
_entity.id
_entity.type
_entity.pdbx_description
1 polymer ?
#
loop_
_entity_poly.entity_id
_entity_poly.type
_entity_poly.pdbx_seq_one_letter_code
_entity_poly.pdbx_strand_id
1 'polypeptide(L)'
;GKQDERDLFPAALDIVKNTQPKAVMLENVAGLLDAKFDTYRAEIEFQLGSMGYKVFWKLLNACDFGVPQLRPRVILVALKAEFADYFVWPNYKINPPTVGEALYDLMASQGWEYAAEWKQKANKIAPTLVGGSKKHGGPDLGPTRARRAWQALHVNGNLIGEHPPEKGFVGYKNKVGYEYMPLLTVRMAARIQGFPDWWEFYGKKTPAYRQVG
;
A
#
# COMPACT_ATOMS: atom_id res chain seq x y z
N GLY A 1 -16.20 5.10 -14.18
CA GLY A 1 -17.40 5.82 -14.62
C GLY A 1 -18.65 5.11 -14.12
N LYS A 2 -19.85 5.69 -14.30
CA LYS A 2 -21.14 5.18 -13.77
C LYS A 2 -21.50 3.72 -14.16
N GLN A 3 -20.67 3.04 -14.93
CA GLN A 3 -20.85 1.64 -15.36
C GLN A 3 -19.69 0.71 -14.93
N ASP A 4 -18.79 1.18 -14.07
CA ASP A 4 -17.69 0.33 -13.57
C ASP A 4 -18.17 -0.39 -12.30
N GLU A 5 -18.32 -1.72 -12.36
CA GLU A 5 -18.72 -2.58 -11.22
C GLU A 5 -17.79 -2.45 -9.99
N ARG A 6 -16.61 -1.86 -10.17
CA ARG A 6 -15.65 -1.60 -9.09
C ARG A 6 -15.89 -0.26 -8.39
N ASP A 7 -16.81 0.56 -8.91
CA ASP A 7 -17.19 1.83 -8.30
C ASP A 7 -18.11 1.58 -7.10
N LEU A 8 -17.54 1.65 -5.90
CA LEU A 8 -18.26 1.42 -4.65
C LEU A 8 -18.80 2.71 -4.00
N PHE A 9 -18.55 3.90 -4.57
CA PHE A 9 -19.09 5.14 -4.01
C PHE A 9 -20.60 5.17 -3.95
N PRO A 10 -21.36 4.73 -4.98
CA PRO A 10 -22.82 4.67 -4.88
C PRO A 10 -23.29 3.81 -3.71
N ALA A 11 -22.72 2.63 -3.54
CA ALA A 11 -23.06 1.73 -2.42
C ALA A 11 -22.69 2.35 -1.05
N ALA A 12 -21.54 3.03 -0.97
CA ALA A 12 -21.14 3.73 0.25
C ALA A 12 -22.11 4.87 0.59
N LEU A 13 -22.56 5.65 -0.40
CA LEU A 13 -23.52 6.72 -0.21
C LEU A 13 -24.90 6.19 0.24
N ASP A 14 -25.33 5.05 -0.30
CA ASP A 14 -26.56 4.38 0.16
C ASP A 14 -26.46 3.91 1.61
N ILE A 15 -25.31 3.36 2.02
CA ILE A 15 -25.05 3.00 3.42
C ILE A 15 -25.13 4.26 4.30
N VAL A 16 -24.45 5.34 3.92
CA VAL A 16 -24.45 6.60 4.67
C VAL A 16 -25.88 7.14 4.80
N LYS A 17 -26.66 7.13 3.72
CA LYS A 17 -28.06 7.57 3.71
C LYS A 17 -28.92 6.78 4.70
N ASN A 18 -28.72 5.47 4.77
CA ASN A 18 -29.53 4.59 5.61
C ASN A 18 -29.10 4.58 7.08
N THR A 19 -27.79 4.75 7.35
CA THR A 19 -27.25 4.65 8.72
C THR A 19 -27.02 6.00 9.38
N GLN A 20 -26.94 7.09 8.60
CA GLN A 20 -26.70 8.47 9.05
C GLN A 20 -25.56 8.58 10.09
N PRO A 21 -24.34 8.04 9.81
CA PRO A 21 -23.25 8.06 10.78
C PRO A 21 -22.79 9.48 11.07
N LYS A 22 -22.18 9.73 12.24
CA LYS A 22 -21.61 11.03 12.59
C LYS A 22 -20.43 11.43 11.71
N ALA A 23 -19.68 10.43 11.27
CA ALA A 23 -18.50 10.57 10.42
C ALA A 23 -18.44 9.48 9.35
N VAL A 24 -17.94 9.84 8.17
CA VAL A 24 -17.65 8.95 7.05
C VAL A 24 -16.21 9.16 6.65
N MET A 25 -15.48 8.07 6.41
CA MET A 25 -14.15 8.12 5.83
C MET A 25 -14.08 7.14 4.66
N LEU A 26 -13.71 7.65 3.48
CA LEU A 26 -13.52 6.86 2.28
C LEU A 26 -12.11 7.07 1.72
N GLU A 27 -11.51 6.00 1.21
CA GLU A 27 -10.17 6.00 0.63
C GLU A 27 -10.24 5.64 -0.85
N ASN A 28 -9.39 6.29 -1.64
CA ASN A 28 -9.24 5.95 -3.04
C ASN A 28 -7.81 6.26 -3.52
N VAL A 29 -7.47 5.82 -4.74
CA VAL A 29 -6.18 6.11 -5.38
C VAL A 29 -6.06 7.59 -5.74
N ALA A 30 -4.82 8.10 -5.81
CA ALA A 30 -4.53 9.50 -6.12
C ALA A 30 -5.18 10.00 -7.42
N GLY A 31 -5.34 9.12 -8.42
CA GLY A 31 -5.97 9.46 -9.70
C GLY A 31 -7.43 9.95 -9.59
N LEU A 32 -8.11 9.74 -8.45
CA LEU A 32 -9.43 10.32 -8.24
C LEU A 32 -9.40 11.86 -8.20
N LEU A 33 -8.25 12.48 -7.95
CA LEU A 33 -8.08 13.94 -8.00
C LEU A 33 -7.77 14.49 -9.39
N ASP A 34 -7.61 13.64 -10.42
CA ASP A 34 -7.44 14.11 -11.78
C ASP A 34 -8.67 14.91 -12.24
N ALA A 35 -8.48 15.96 -13.06
CA ALA A 35 -9.53 16.86 -13.54
C ALA A 35 -10.70 16.13 -14.21
N LYS A 36 -10.45 15.01 -14.88
CA LYS A 36 -11.51 14.17 -15.50
C LYS A 36 -12.55 13.63 -14.50
N PHE A 37 -12.26 13.65 -13.20
CA PHE A 37 -13.16 13.23 -12.13
C PHE A 37 -13.76 14.40 -11.33
N ASP A 38 -13.57 15.66 -11.75
CA ASP A 38 -14.09 16.82 -11.01
C ASP A 38 -15.62 16.76 -10.86
N THR A 39 -16.34 16.50 -11.94
CA THR A 39 -17.80 16.34 -11.91
C THR A 39 -18.24 15.18 -10.99
N TYR A 40 -17.48 14.09 -11.00
CA TYR A 40 -17.79 12.94 -10.17
C TYR A 40 -17.59 13.24 -8.68
N ARG A 41 -16.50 13.95 -8.32
CA ARG A 41 -16.29 14.40 -6.94
C ARG A 41 -17.37 15.40 -6.49
N ALA A 42 -17.69 16.35 -7.34
CA ALA A 42 -18.76 17.31 -7.06
C ALA A 42 -20.12 16.65 -6.80
N GLU A 43 -20.44 15.57 -7.52
CA GLU A 43 -21.64 14.78 -7.28
C GLU A 43 -21.62 14.09 -5.91
N ILE A 44 -20.48 13.50 -5.51
CA ILE A 44 -20.31 12.89 -4.18
C ILE A 44 -20.47 13.96 -3.09
N GLU A 45 -19.85 15.12 -3.25
CA GLU A 45 -19.95 16.25 -2.30
C GLU A 45 -21.39 16.73 -2.18
N PHE A 46 -22.09 16.88 -3.31
CA PHE A 46 -23.47 17.30 -3.32
C PHE A 46 -24.38 16.33 -2.57
N GLN A 47 -24.23 15.01 -2.82
CA GLN A 47 -25.03 14.00 -2.15
C GLN A 47 -24.75 13.96 -0.64
N LEU A 48 -23.50 14.00 -0.21
CA LEU A 48 -23.15 14.07 1.21
C LEU A 48 -23.63 15.37 1.85
N GLY A 49 -23.47 16.50 1.14
CA GLY A 49 -23.95 17.81 1.60
C GLY A 49 -25.46 17.83 1.80
N SER A 50 -26.24 17.24 0.88
CA SER A 50 -27.70 17.14 1.02
C SER A 50 -28.15 16.28 2.21
N MET A 51 -27.28 15.39 2.72
CA MET A 51 -27.48 14.61 3.94
C MET A 51 -26.95 15.29 5.21
N GLY A 52 -26.51 16.55 5.12
CA GLY A 52 -26.04 17.36 6.26
C GLY A 52 -24.57 17.15 6.65
N TYR A 53 -23.74 16.67 5.71
CA TYR A 53 -22.31 16.52 5.95
C TYR A 53 -21.50 17.66 5.34
N LYS A 54 -20.44 18.12 6.03
CA LYS A 54 -19.34 18.88 5.45
C LYS A 54 -18.26 17.90 4.97
N VAL A 55 -17.75 18.09 3.76
CA VAL A 55 -16.84 17.16 3.09
C VAL A 55 -15.44 17.75 2.96
N PHE A 56 -14.43 16.96 3.27
CA PHE A 56 -13.02 17.33 3.21
C PHE A 56 -12.26 16.29 2.39
N TRP A 57 -11.46 16.75 1.42
CA TRP A 57 -10.59 15.90 0.62
C TRP A 57 -9.14 16.22 0.90
N LYS A 58 -8.30 15.20 1.02
CA LYS A 58 -6.86 15.37 1.10
C LYS A 58 -6.13 14.20 0.46
N LEU A 59 -5.07 14.53 -0.29
CA LEU A 59 -4.08 13.54 -0.70
C LEU A 59 -3.09 13.34 0.46
N LEU A 60 -3.01 12.13 0.97
CA LEU A 60 -2.05 11.73 2.00
C LEU A 60 -1.11 10.69 1.43
N ASN A 61 0.12 10.67 1.91
CA ASN A 61 1.09 9.64 1.54
C ASN A 61 1.45 8.83 2.80
N ALA A 62 1.31 7.51 2.74
CA ALA A 62 1.56 6.64 3.88
C ALA A 62 2.98 6.82 4.47
N CYS A 63 3.96 7.14 3.63
CA CYS A 63 5.33 7.40 4.11
C CYS A 63 5.43 8.63 5.02
N ASP A 64 4.55 9.63 4.89
CA ASP A 64 4.52 10.79 5.79
C ASP A 64 4.11 10.41 7.22
N PHE A 65 3.59 9.20 7.42
CA PHE A 65 3.13 8.65 8.69
C PHE A 65 3.95 7.45 9.17
N GLY A 66 5.19 7.32 8.69
CA GLY A 66 6.14 6.30 9.14
C GLY A 66 6.04 4.95 8.44
N VAL A 67 5.13 4.77 7.47
CA VAL A 67 5.05 3.54 6.68
C VAL A 67 6.18 3.54 5.63
N PRO A 68 7.01 2.49 5.52
CA PRO A 68 8.15 2.46 4.60
C PRO A 68 7.76 2.31 3.13
N GLN A 69 6.69 2.98 2.70
CA GLN A 69 6.12 2.84 1.35
C GLN A 69 5.59 4.16 0.81
N LEU A 70 5.97 4.48 -0.42
CA LEU A 70 5.35 5.55 -1.22
C LEU A 70 3.95 5.10 -1.65
N ARG A 71 2.94 5.46 -0.87
CA ARG A 71 1.55 5.06 -1.10
C ARG A 71 0.62 6.28 -0.98
N PRO A 72 0.54 7.12 -2.03
CA PRO A 72 -0.39 8.25 -2.03
C PRO A 72 -1.84 7.75 -2.12
N ARG A 73 -2.70 8.29 -1.26
CA ARG A 73 -4.13 7.99 -1.20
C ARG A 73 -4.94 9.25 -1.01
N VAL A 74 -6.03 9.33 -1.75
CA VAL A 74 -7.04 10.35 -1.54
C VAL A 74 -7.95 9.89 -0.41
N ILE A 75 -8.05 10.71 0.61
CA ILE A 75 -8.95 10.48 1.73
C ILE A 75 -10.08 11.50 1.65
N LEU A 76 -11.31 11.02 1.64
CA LEU A 76 -12.51 11.82 1.91
C LEU A 76 -12.88 11.62 3.37
N VAL A 77 -13.06 12.72 4.07
CA VAL A 77 -13.72 12.74 5.37
C VAL A 77 -14.99 13.58 5.25
N ALA A 78 -16.12 13.03 5.68
CA ALA A 78 -17.37 13.77 5.76
C ALA A 78 -17.92 13.68 7.19
N LEU A 79 -18.22 14.82 7.76
CA LEU A 79 -18.69 14.94 9.14
C LEU A 79 -20.03 15.65 9.16
N LYS A 80 -20.96 15.21 10.04
CA LYS A 80 -22.15 16.00 10.33
C LYS A 80 -21.76 17.41 10.71
N ALA A 81 -22.52 18.40 10.26
CA ALA A 81 -22.14 19.81 10.35
C ALA A 81 -21.72 20.24 11.76
N GLU A 82 -22.36 19.70 12.80
CA GLU A 82 -22.07 19.95 14.22
C GLU A 82 -20.67 19.50 14.68
N PHE A 83 -20.02 18.57 13.95
CA PHE A 83 -18.69 18.06 14.27
C PHE A 83 -17.61 18.60 13.33
N ALA A 84 -17.98 19.21 12.22
CA ALA A 84 -17.07 19.58 11.15
C ALA A 84 -16.05 20.65 11.54
N ASP A 85 -16.42 21.57 12.41
CA ASP A 85 -15.55 22.67 12.84
C ASP A 85 -14.42 22.22 13.78
N TYR A 86 -14.54 21.02 14.35
CA TYR A 86 -13.50 20.40 15.19
C TYR A 86 -12.52 19.55 14.37
N PHE A 87 -12.76 19.35 13.08
CA PHE A 87 -11.93 18.50 12.26
C PHE A 87 -10.69 19.21 11.75
N VAL A 88 -9.53 18.63 12.03
CA VAL A 88 -8.24 19.11 11.53
C VAL A 88 -7.49 17.94 10.93
N TRP A 89 -6.96 18.12 9.73
CA TRP A 89 -6.05 17.13 9.13
C TRP A 89 -4.77 17.04 9.96
N PRO A 90 -4.20 15.82 10.15
CA PRO A 90 -2.91 15.69 10.79
C PRO A 90 -1.85 16.47 10.00
N ASN A 91 -1.02 17.24 10.72
CA ASN A 91 0.03 18.10 10.17
C ASN A 91 1.44 17.67 10.56
N TYR A 92 1.57 16.58 11.32
CA TYR A 92 2.87 15.99 11.67
C TYR A 92 3.34 15.03 10.57
N LYS A 93 4.66 14.86 10.48
CA LYS A 93 5.29 13.89 9.62
C LYS A 93 6.25 13.02 10.44
N ILE A 94 6.25 11.73 10.12
CA ILE A 94 7.18 10.76 10.69
C ILE A 94 8.06 10.28 9.54
N ASN A 95 9.38 10.41 9.69
CA ASN A 95 10.30 9.87 8.69
C ASN A 95 10.20 8.34 8.65
N PRO A 96 9.82 7.75 7.52
CA PRO A 96 9.73 6.30 7.42
C PRO A 96 11.13 5.70 7.32
N PRO A 97 11.31 4.46 7.79
CA PRO A 97 12.53 3.72 7.52
C PRO A 97 12.65 3.41 6.01
N THR A 98 13.86 3.24 5.53
CA THR A 98 14.14 2.68 4.21
C THR A 98 13.75 1.20 4.15
N VAL A 99 13.66 0.61 2.96
CA VAL A 99 13.43 -0.83 2.80
C VAL A 99 14.49 -1.65 3.53
N GLY A 100 15.75 -1.23 3.42
CA GLY A 100 16.86 -1.89 4.09
C GLY A 100 16.77 -1.83 5.61
N GLU A 101 16.36 -0.71 6.17
CA GLU A 101 16.16 -0.57 7.63
C GLU A 101 14.95 -1.38 8.11
N ALA A 102 13.85 -1.31 7.38
CA ALA A 102 12.62 -1.98 7.74
C ALA A 102 12.71 -3.52 7.68
N LEU A 103 13.58 -4.08 6.82
CA LEU A 103 13.60 -5.51 6.55
C LEU A 103 14.92 -6.21 6.91
N TYR A 104 15.92 -5.49 7.42
CA TYR A 104 17.25 -6.05 7.69
C TYR A 104 17.21 -7.28 8.59
N ASP A 105 16.50 -7.22 9.70
CA ASP A 105 16.39 -8.32 10.67
C ASP A 105 15.76 -9.57 10.03
N LEU A 106 14.72 -9.41 9.19
CA LEU A 106 14.09 -10.51 8.46
C LEU A 106 15.03 -11.06 7.39
N MET A 107 15.76 -10.21 6.67
CA MET A 107 16.72 -10.63 5.65
C MET A 107 17.91 -11.38 6.23
N ALA A 108 18.35 -11.01 7.43
CA ALA A 108 19.47 -11.66 8.13
C ALA A 108 19.07 -12.92 8.90
N SER A 109 17.77 -13.17 9.06
CA SER A 109 17.24 -14.18 10.01
C SER A 109 17.68 -15.63 9.72
N GLN A 110 18.05 -15.94 8.46
CA GLN A 110 18.54 -17.25 8.04
C GLN A 110 20.07 -17.27 7.80
N GLY A 111 20.79 -16.28 8.34
CA GLY A 111 22.25 -16.22 8.27
C GLY A 111 22.83 -15.80 6.93
N TRP A 112 22.06 -15.08 6.10
CA TRP A 112 22.56 -14.56 4.83
C TRP A 112 23.68 -13.53 5.05
N GLU A 113 24.87 -13.84 4.55
CA GLU A 113 26.10 -13.08 4.80
C GLU A 113 26.06 -11.66 4.20
N TYR A 114 25.30 -11.49 3.10
CA TYR A 114 25.21 -10.21 2.37
C TYR A 114 24.06 -9.32 2.86
N ALA A 115 23.37 -9.69 3.93
CA ALA A 115 22.22 -8.92 4.44
C ALA A 115 22.60 -7.47 4.82
N ALA A 116 23.77 -7.25 5.39
CA ALA A 116 24.25 -5.92 5.76
C ALA A 116 24.58 -5.06 4.53
N GLU A 117 25.20 -5.65 3.51
CA GLU A 117 25.48 -4.96 2.23
C GLU A 117 24.15 -4.66 1.50
N TRP A 118 23.23 -5.63 1.47
CA TRP A 118 21.91 -5.44 0.90
C TRP A 118 21.16 -4.27 1.57
N LYS A 119 21.18 -4.17 2.90
CA LYS A 119 20.59 -3.05 3.64
C LYS A 119 21.06 -1.69 3.10
N GLN A 120 22.37 -1.55 2.82
CA GLN A 120 22.93 -0.32 2.30
C GLN A 120 22.46 -0.01 0.86
N LYS A 121 22.21 -1.04 0.05
CA LYS A 121 21.70 -0.90 -1.33
C LYS A 121 20.20 -0.62 -1.35
N ALA A 122 19.42 -1.18 -0.42
CA ALA A 122 17.97 -0.98 -0.26
C ALA A 122 17.64 0.32 0.52
N ASN A 123 18.36 1.41 0.27
CA ASN A 123 18.39 2.63 1.08
C ASN A 123 17.34 3.68 0.73
N LYS A 124 16.21 3.28 0.14
CA LYS A 124 15.08 4.17 -0.19
C LYS A 124 13.77 3.59 0.32
N ILE A 125 12.75 4.43 0.35
CA ILE A 125 11.37 4.05 0.66
C ILE A 125 10.84 3.14 -0.47
N ALA A 126 10.07 2.12 -0.11
CA ALA A 126 9.47 1.19 -1.06
C ALA A 126 8.52 1.88 -2.04
N PRO A 127 8.43 1.44 -3.29
CA PRO A 127 7.32 1.81 -4.17
C PRO A 127 6.02 1.20 -3.65
N THR A 128 4.87 1.70 -4.12
CA THR A 128 3.57 1.12 -3.76
C THR A 128 3.55 -0.38 -4.00
N LEU A 129 3.28 -1.16 -2.96
CA LEU A 129 2.99 -2.59 -3.09
C LEU A 129 1.67 -2.78 -3.82
N VAL A 130 1.71 -3.60 -4.85
CA VAL A 130 0.52 -4.03 -5.58
C VAL A 130 0.33 -5.50 -5.27
N GLY A 131 -0.74 -5.87 -4.61
CA GLY A 131 -1.06 -7.27 -4.31
C GLY A 131 -1.23 -8.08 -5.57
N GLY A 132 -0.88 -9.37 -5.50
CA GLY A 132 -0.95 -10.30 -6.62
C GLY A 132 -2.31 -10.24 -7.32
N SER A 133 -2.33 -9.74 -8.54
CA SER A 133 -3.53 -9.60 -9.34
C SER A 133 -4.00 -10.98 -9.82
N LYS A 134 -5.31 -11.27 -9.68
CA LYS A 134 -5.92 -12.44 -10.31
C LYS A 134 -5.71 -12.48 -11.83
N LYS A 135 -5.50 -11.31 -12.47
CA LYS A 135 -5.33 -11.17 -13.92
C LYS A 135 -3.91 -11.45 -14.43
N HIS A 136 -2.90 -11.42 -13.58
CA HIS A 136 -1.48 -11.49 -13.97
C HIS A 136 -0.71 -12.67 -13.35
N GLY A 137 -1.41 -13.69 -12.91
CA GLY A 137 -0.89 -15.05 -12.75
C GLY A 137 -0.25 -15.38 -11.42
N GLY A 138 0.44 -14.66 -10.69
CA GLY A 138 1.15 -15.10 -9.50
C GLY A 138 1.38 -14.04 -8.41
N PRO A 139 1.85 -14.45 -7.25
CA PRO A 139 2.27 -13.50 -6.24
C PRO A 139 3.62 -12.89 -6.67
N ASP A 140 3.58 -11.71 -7.29
CA ASP A 140 4.73 -10.89 -7.65
C ASP A 140 4.57 -9.44 -7.15
N LEU A 141 5.59 -8.61 -7.32
CA LEU A 141 5.54 -7.21 -6.89
C LEU A 141 4.94 -6.27 -7.95
N GLY A 142 4.14 -6.78 -8.87
CA GLY A 142 3.35 -6.01 -9.82
C GLY A 142 3.90 -5.96 -11.25
N PRO A 143 3.43 -5.02 -12.06
CA PRO A 143 3.83 -4.91 -13.46
C PRO A 143 5.30 -4.53 -13.61
N THR A 144 5.83 -4.62 -14.84
CA THR A 144 7.26 -4.40 -15.16
C THR A 144 7.82 -3.10 -14.56
N ARG A 145 7.06 -2.01 -14.58
CA ARG A 145 7.49 -0.73 -13.98
C ARG A 145 7.71 -0.87 -12.47
N ALA A 146 6.80 -1.54 -11.77
CA ALA A 146 6.93 -1.76 -10.33
C ALA A 146 8.12 -2.69 -10.02
N ARG A 147 8.27 -3.79 -10.79
CA ARG A 147 9.41 -4.71 -10.62
C ARG A 147 10.75 -4.04 -10.84
N ARG A 148 10.87 -3.12 -11.82
CA ARG A 148 12.08 -2.30 -12.01
C ARG A 148 12.36 -1.38 -10.81
N ALA A 149 11.34 -0.78 -10.22
CA ALA A 149 11.50 0.04 -9.04
C ALA A 149 11.98 -0.79 -7.83
N TRP A 150 11.49 -2.04 -7.68
CA TRP A 150 12.00 -2.97 -6.67
C TRP A 150 13.43 -3.45 -6.97
N GLN A 151 13.75 -3.70 -8.23
CA GLN A 151 15.11 -4.05 -8.65
C GLN A 151 16.13 -2.95 -8.31
N ALA A 152 15.74 -1.67 -8.43
CA ALA A 152 16.57 -0.55 -8.00
C ALA A 152 16.82 -0.50 -6.48
N LEU A 153 16.04 -1.25 -5.70
CA LEU A 153 16.20 -1.48 -4.26
C LEU A 153 16.85 -2.85 -3.94
N HIS A 154 17.49 -3.44 -4.94
CA HIS A 154 18.08 -4.78 -4.81
C HIS A 154 17.10 -5.85 -4.32
N VAL A 155 15.86 -5.80 -4.78
CA VAL A 155 14.80 -6.79 -4.53
C VAL A 155 14.35 -7.39 -5.84
N ASN A 156 14.31 -8.72 -5.91
CA ASN A 156 13.74 -9.44 -7.06
C ASN A 156 12.21 -9.43 -6.97
N GLY A 157 11.57 -8.56 -7.74
CA GLY A 157 10.11 -8.37 -7.75
C GLY A 157 9.32 -9.39 -8.61
N ASN A 158 9.96 -10.42 -9.18
CA ASN A 158 9.29 -11.34 -10.09
C ASN A 158 8.41 -12.39 -9.37
N LEU A 159 8.61 -12.58 -8.07
CA LEU A 159 7.87 -13.54 -7.26
C LEU A 159 7.91 -13.11 -5.78
N ILE A 160 7.03 -13.68 -4.96
CA ILE A 160 7.11 -13.67 -3.49
C ILE A 160 7.77 -14.97 -3.02
N GLY A 161 8.77 -14.84 -2.13
CA GLY A 161 9.51 -15.96 -1.54
C GLY A 161 8.72 -16.69 -0.45
N GLU A 162 9.11 -17.93 -0.18
CA GLU A 162 8.61 -18.70 0.97
C GLU A 162 9.39 -18.31 2.25
N HIS A 163 10.71 -18.19 2.11
CA HIS A 163 11.63 -17.96 3.22
C HIS A 163 12.57 -16.80 2.92
N PRO A 164 13.13 -16.15 3.96
CA PRO A 164 14.25 -15.22 3.80
C PRO A 164 15.44 -15.91 3.11
N PRO A 165 16.39 -15.13 2.55
CA PRO A 165 17.61 -15.72 1.99
C PRO A 165 18.42 -16.42 3.08
N GLU A 166 18.90 -17.63 2.75
CA GLU A 166 19.70 -18.46 3.64
C GLU A 166 21.20 -18.19 3.46
N LYS A 167 22.02 -18.76 4.35
CA LYS A 167 23.47 -18.76 4.21
C LYS A 167 23.91 -19.27 2.84
N GLY A 168 24.80 -18.53 2.16
CA GLY A 168 25.28 -18.84 0.82
C GLY A 168 24.34 -18.43 -0.32
N PHE A 169 23.26 -17.71 -0.05
CA PHE A 169 22.38 -17.21 -1.10
C PHE A 169 23.11 -16.15 -1.96
N VAL A 170 23.22 -16.40 -3.26
CA VAL A 170 23.85 -15.53 -4.26
C VAL A 170 22.87 -15.10 -5.38
N GLY A 171 21.65 -15.59 -5.36
CA GLY A 171 20.62 -15.28 -6.36
C GLY A 171 19.87 -16.53 -6.80
N TYR A 172 18.96 -16.36 -7.74
CA TYR A 172 18.15 -17.45 -8.28
C TYR A 172 18.73 -17.94 -9.60
N LYS A 173 18.86 -19.25 -9.77
CA LYS A 173 19.32 -19.88 -11.02
C LYS A 173 18.52 -19.32 -12.20
N ASN A 174 19.21 -19.06 -13.32
CA ASN A 174 18.63 -18.54 -14.57
C ASN A 174 18.00 -17.14 -14.51
N LYS A 175 18.41 -16.29 -13.56
CA LYS A 175 17.95 -14.90 -13.44
C LYS A 175 19.14 -13.93 -13.52
N VAL A 176 19.71 -13.79 -14.70
CA VAL A 176 20.79 -12.81 -14.98
C VAL A 176 20.31 -11.40 -14.61
N GLY A 177 21.15 -10.63 -13.93
CA GLY A 177 20.83 -9.27 -13.47
C GLY A 177 20.03 -9.21 -12.17
N TYR A 178 19.89 -10.35 -11.46
CA TYR A 178 19.25 -10.44 -10.14
C TYR A 178 20.17 -11.10 -9.10
N GLU A 179 21.48 -11.04 -9.33
CA GLU A 179 22.49 -11.55 -8.39
C GLU A 179 22.36 -10.80 -7.05
N TYR A 180 22.41 -11.53 -5.95
CA TYR A 180 22.24 -11.00 -4.57
C TYR A 180 20.95 -10.19 -4.35
N MET A 181 19.91 -10.43 -5.18
CA MET A 181 18.59 -9.81 -5.02
C MET A 181 17.59 -10.82 -4.46
N PRO A 182 17.28 -10.76 -3.16
CA PRO A 182 16.30 -11.67 -2.55
C PRO A 182 14.87 -11.35 -2.99
N LEU A 183 13.98 -12.34 -2.88
CA LEU A 183 12.55 -12.16 -2.92
C LEU A 183 12.06 -11.63 -1.56
N LEU A 184 11.01 -10.83 -1.56
CA LEU A 184 10.28 -10.54 -0.32
C LEU A 184 9.41 -11.74 0.04
N THR A 185 9.36 -12.07 1.32
CA THR A 185 8.35 -12.99 1.86
C THR A 185 7.03 -12.24 2.09
N VAL A 186 5.94 -12.97 2.35
CA VAL A 186 4.65 -12.37 2.74
C VAL A 186 4.82 -11.48 3.97
N ARG A 187 5.60 -11.90 4.98
CA ARG A 187 5.87 -11.12 6.19
C ARG A 187 6.63 -9.82 5.89
N MET A 188 7.60 -9.86 5.01
CA MET A 188 8.35 -8.68 4.59
C MET A 188 7.45 -7.69 3.84
N ALA A 189 6.61 -8.17 2.93
CA ALA A 189 5.63 -7.36 2.22
C ALA A 189 4.60 -6.75 3.18
N ALA A 190 4.15 -7.50 4.17
CA ALA A 190 3.24 -7.03 5.21
C ALA A 190 3.86 -5.89 6.03
N ARG A 191 5.12 -6.03 6.45
CA ARG A 191 5.85 -4.99 7.19
C ARG A 191 6.00 -3.70 6.35
N ILE A 192 6.26 -3.82 5.05
CA ILE A 192 6.28 -2.67 4.11
C ILE A 192 4.91 -1.99 4.01
N GLN A 193 3.80 -2.73 4.16
CA GLN A 193 2.45 -2.19 4.21
C GLN A 193 2.08 -1.57 5.57
N GLY A 194 2.92 -1.74 6.60
CA GLY A 194 2.67 -1.23 7.95
C GLY A 194 1.92 -2.22 8.86
N PHE A 195 1.77 -3.48 8.47
CA PHE A 195 1.24 -4.50 9.38
C PHE A 195 2.25 -4.83 10.48
N PRO A 196 1.83 -4.92 11.72
CA PRO A 196 2.70 -5.38 12.80
C PRO A 196 3.04 -6.86 12.63
N ASP A 197 4.20 -7.29 13.15
CA ASP A 197 4.70 -8.64 12.95
C ASP A 197 3.83 -9.74 13.59
N TRP A 198 3.04 -9.40 14.59
CA TRP A 198 2.08 -10.33 15.21
C TRP A 198 0.81 -10.55 14.39
N TRP A 199 0.58 -9.76 13.31
CA TRP A 199 -0.61 -9.93 12.46
C TRP A 199 -0.48 -11.18 11.59
N GLU A 200 -1.44 -12.06 11.68
CA GLU A 200 -1.47 -13.31 10.93
C GLU A 200 -2.33 -13.20 9.67
N PHE A 201 -1.88 -13.84 8.60
CA PHE A 201 -2.60 -13.93 7.33
C PHE A 201 -3.05 -15.35 7.10
N TYR A 202 -4.29 -15.52 6.71
CA TYR A 202 -4.87 -16.85 6.50
C TYR A 202 -4.47 -17.45 5.15
N GLY A 203 -4.17 -18.75 5.15
CA GLY A 203 -3.93 -19.56 3.97
C GLY A 203 -2.46 -19.64 3.53
N LYS A 204 -2.23 -20.26 2.38
CA LYS A 204 -0.90 -20.39 1.79
C LYS A 204 -0.39 -19.04 1.25
N LYS A 205 0.86 -19.00 0.79
CA LYS A 205 1.56 -17.80 0.31
C LYS A 205 0.71 -16.88 -0.59
N THR A 206 0.09 -17.41 -1.64
CA THR A 206 -0.66 -16.57 -2.59
C THR A 206 -1.92 -15.93 -1.97
N PRO A 207 -2.80 -16.67 -1.27
CA PRO A 207 -3.90 -16.06 -0.51
C PRO A 207 -3.44 -15.06 0.54
N ALA A 208 -2.41 -15.38 1.32
CA ALA A 208 -1.86 -14.50 2.34
C ALA A 208 -1.30 -13.20 1.71
N TYR A 209 -0.55 -13.30 0.63
CA TYR A 209 -0.03 -12.12 -0.06
C TYR A 209 -1.14 -11.23 -0.64
N ARG A 210 -2.25 -11.81 -1.11
CA ARG A 210 -3.41 -11.02 -1.56
C ARG A 210 -4.09 -10.23 -0.43
N GLN A 211 -4.02 -10.71 0.81
CA GLN A 211 -4.53 -9.98 1.97
C GLN A 211 -3.60 -8.80 2.35
N VAL A 212 -2.30 -8.93 2.10
CA VAL A 212 -1.31 -7.86 2.31
C VAL A 212 -1.50 -6.72 1.32
N GLY A 213 -1.66 -7.02 0.07
CA GLY A 213 -1.69 -6.06 -1.03
C GLY A 213 -3.07 -5.72 -1.48
#